data_ac0c438649f2e4fde632b1ef795bb3a6
#
_entry.id   ac0c438649f2e4fde632b1ef795bb3a6
#
_cell.length_a   1.000
_cell.length_b   1.000
_cell.length_c   1.000
_cell.angle_alpha   90.00
_cell.angle_beta   90.00
_cell.angle_gamma   90.00
#
_symmetry.space_group_name_H-M   'P 1'
#
loop_
_entity.id
_entity.type
_entity.pdbx_description
1 polymer ?
#
loop_
_entity_poly.entity_id
_entity_poly.type
_entity_poly.pdbx_seq_one_letter_code
_entity_poly.pdbx_strand_id
1 'polypeptide(L)'
;PGFEAGIDIKAKYTIFGEGCRGHLGKELIAKYELDKGKDPQHYGIGFKEVWKIKDENHEEGLVIHTNGWPSAKNTPAGSYLYHADNNEVYLGYVVPLDYENPYLSPFEEFQTWKTHPSIRPYLEGGERLTYGARALIKGGLQSLPSMEFPGGVLVGDNAGTLVFSKIKGSHTAMKS
;
A
#
# COMPACT_ATOMS: atom_id res chain seq x y z
N PRO A 1 22.13 -13.68 -25.49
CA PRO A 1 21.79 -14.08 -24.14
C PRO A 1 21.14 -15.45 -24.19
N GLY A 2 21.79 -16.46 -23.56
CA GLY A 2 21.27 -17.83 -23.56
C GLY A 2 20.03 -17.95 -22.69
N PHE A 3 19.03 -18.68 -23.13
CA PHE A 3 17.91 -19.13 -22.31
C PHE A 3 18.41 -20.27 -21.41
N GLU A 4 18.19 -20.14 -20.12
CA GLU A 4 18.36 -21.23 -19.16
C GLU A 4 16.97 -21.67 -18.68
N ALA A 5 16.68 -22.94 -18.79
CA ALA A 5 15.44 -23.51 -18.27
C ALA A 5 15.44 -23.42 -16.74
N GLY A 6 14.31 -23.04 -16.17
CA GLY A 6 14.11 -23.08 -14.72
C GLY A 6 14.09 -24.52 -14.19
N ILE A 7 14.07 -24.65 -12.88
CA ILE A 7 13.94 -25.93 -12.17
C ILE A 7 12.52 -26.09 -11.61
N ASP A 8 12.03 -27.31 -11.55
CA ASP A 8 10.77 -27.63 -10.89
C ASP A 8 11.01 -27.82 -9.38
N ILE A 9 10.29 -27.04 -8.57
CA ILE A 9 10.26 -27.20 -7.12
C ILE A 9 8.93 -27.87 -6.74
N LYS A 10 8.99 -29.06 -6.16
CA LYS A 10 7.80 -29.79 -5.68
C LYS A 10 7.58 -29.55 -4.18
N ALA A 11 6.37 -29.17 -3.83
CA ALA A 11 5.96 -28.97 -2.43
C ALA A 11 4.56 -29.60 -2.21
N LYS A 12 4.24 -29.89 -0.95
CA LYS A 12 2.89 -30.34 -0.57
C LYS A 12 1.90 -29.18 -0.62
N TYR A 13 2.34 -27.98 -0.24
CA TYR A 13 1.56 -26.75 -0.27
C TYR A 13 2.45 -25.60 -0.75
N THR A 14 1.83 -24.64 -1.44
CA THR A 14 2.49 -23.43 -1.91
C THR A 14 1.79 -22.20 -1.33
N ILE A 15 2.56 -21.28 -0.75
CA ILE A 15 2.08 -20.01 -0.23
C ILE A 15 2.35 -18.93 -1.28
N PHE A 16 1.29 -18.21 -1.70
CA PHE A 16 1.38 -17.15 -2.71
C PHE A 16 1.30 -15.78 -2.03
N GLY A 17 2.43 -15.11 -1.90
CA GLY A 17 2.60 -13.80 -1.30
C GLY A 17 3.12 -12.77 -2.29
N GLU A 18 2.60 -12.74 -3.52
CA GLU A 18 3.09 -11.89 -4.62
C GLU A 18 2.72 -10.40 -4.48
N GLY A 19 1.92 -10.05 -3.47
CA GLY A 19 1.43 -8.70 -3.27
C GLY A 19 0.25 -8.34 -4.17
N CYS A 20 -0.01 -7.03 -4.29
CA CYS A 20 -1.10 -6.50 -5.08
C CYS A 20 -0.98 -6.93 -6.56
N ARG A 21 -1.95 -7.65 -7.08
CA ARG A 21 -2.01 -8.16 -8.46
C ARG A 21 -0.83 -9.09 -8.84
N GLY A 22 -0.55 -10.07 -8.00
CA GLY A 22 0.38 -11.15 -8.33
C GLY A 22 0.00 -11.85 -9.64
N HIS A 23 0.98 -12.28 -10.43
CA HIS A 23 0.72 -12.92 -11.73
C HIS A 23 0.01 -14.26 -11.55
N LEU A 24 0.57 -15.11 -10.69
CA LEU A 24 -0.01 -16.43 -10.39
C LEU A 24 -1.29 -16.29 -9.55
N GLY A 25 -1.34 -15.34 -8.63
CA GLY A 25 -2.54 -15.07 -7.82
C GLY A 25 -3.77 -14.80 -8.68
N LYS A 26 -3.65 -14.01 -9.76
CA LYS A 26 -4.76 -13.75 -10.70
C LYS A 26 -5.22 -15.03 -11.41
N GLU A 27 -4.28 -15.84 -11.86
CA GLU A 27 -4.60 -17.12 -12.53
C GLU A 27 -5.28 -18.09 -11.59
N LEU A 28 -4.81 -18.17 -10.34
CA LEU A 28 -5.38 -19.04 -9.31
C LEU A 28 -6.78 -18.61 -8.89
N ILE A 29 -6.99 -17.29 -8.70
CA ILE A 29 -8.31 -16.73 -8.39
C ILE A 29 -9.31 -17.11 -9.50
N ALA A 30 -8.94 -16.90 -10.77
CA ALA A 30 -9.78 -17.26 -11.90
C ALA A 30 -9.99 -18.77 -12.03
N LYS A 31 -8.93 -19.57 -11.89
CA LYS A 31 -8.98 -21.03 -12.04
C LYS A 31 -9.87 -21.72 -11.01
N TYR A 32 -9.82 -21.25 -9.78
CA TYR A 32 -10.58 -21.84 -8.66
C TYR A 32 -11.81 -21.01 -8.28
N GLU A 33 -12.17 -20.01 -9.07
CA GLU A 33 -13.32 -19.11 -8.81
C GLU A 33 -13.30 -18.53 -7.36
N LEU A 34 -12.12 -18.18 -6.85
CA LEU A 34 -11.93 -17.79 -5.44
C LEU A 34 -12.68 -16.50 -5.06
N ASP A 35 -12.96 -15.64 -6.02
CA ASP A 35 -13.72 -14.40 -5.88
C ASP A 35 -15.21 -14.53 -6.19
N LYS A 36 -15.72 -15.75 -6.39
CA LYS A 36 -17.13 -15.99 -6.69
C LYS A 36 -18.04 -15.47 -5.58
N GLY A 37 -18.95 -14.59 -5.95
CA GLY A 37 -19.89 -13.96 -5.00
C GLY A 37 -19.27 -12.90 -4.11
N LYS A 38 -18.07 -12.43 -4.44
CA LYS A 38 -17.43 -11.28 -3.79
C LYS A 38 -17.65 -10.02 -4.61
N ASP A 39 -17.53 -8.86 -3.93
CA ASP A 39 -17.51 -7.57 -4.61
C ASP A 39 -16.24 -7.40 -5.45
N PRO A 40 -16.28 -6.58 -6.51
CA PRO A 40 -15.08 -6.23 -7.28
C PRO A 40 -13.98 -5.67 -6.39
N GLN A 41 -12.73 -6.00 -6.72
CA GLN A 41 -11.58 -5.50 -5.98
C GLN A 41 -11.30 -4.02 -6.29
N HIS A 42 -10.92 -3.27 -5.27
CA HIS A 42 -10.51 -1.88 -5.37
C HIS A 42 -9.01 -1.74 -5.12
N TYR A 43 -8.40 -0.80 -5.83
CA TYR A 43 -6.95 -0.57 -5.78
C TYR A 43 -6.63 0.88 -5.40
N GLY A 44 -5.49 1.07 -4.77
CA GLY A 44 -4.89 2.36 -4.52
C GLY A 44 -3.44 2.39 -4.94
N ILE A 45 -2.90 3.59 -5.07
CA ILE A 45 -1.46 3.84 -5.19
C ILE A 45 -0.97 4.52 -3.91
N GLY A 46 0.06 3.95 -3.29
CA GLY A 46 0.72 4.54 -2.14
C GLY A 46 2.10 5.05 -2.52
N PHE A 47 2.35 6.32 -2.27
CA PHE A 47 3.68 6.94 -2.34
C PHE A 47 4.31 6.93 -0.96
N LYS A 48 5.61 6.73 -0.91
CA LYS A 48 6.41 6.79 0.32
C LYS A 48 7.66 7.59 0.10
N GLU A 49 8.05 8.35 1.11
CA GLU A 49 9.34 9.02 1.17
C GLU A 49 9.94 8.83 2.56
N VAL A 50 11.26 8.80 2.63
CA VAL A 50 12.01 8.88 3.89
C VAL A 50 12.79 10.17 3.85
N TRP A 51 12.69 10.95 4.91
CA TRP A 51 13.36 12.24 5.05
C TRP A 51 14.22 12.24 6.29
N LYS A 52 15.39 12.87 6.19
CA LYS A 52 16.19 13.32 7.32
C LYS A 52 15.73 14.71 7.68
N ILE A 53 15.31 14.93 8.91
CA ILE A 53 14.83 16.24 9.37
C ILE A 53 15.76 16.79 10.45
N LYS A 54 15.57 18.06 10.80
CA LYS A 54 16.34 18.70 11.87
C LYS A 54 15.93 18.18 13.25
N ASP A 55 16.88 18.14 14.19
CA ASP A 55 16.64 17.71 15.56
C ASP A 55 15.48 18.48 16.22
N GLU A 56 15.40 19.80 15.98
CA GLU A 56 14.37 20.68 16.53
C GLU A 56 12.94 20.38 16.06
N ASN A 57 12.82 19.67 14.92
CA ASN A 57 11.54 19.29 14.32
C ASN A 57 11.21 17.81 14.55
N HIS A 58 12.08 17.07 15.25
CA HIS A 58 11.94 15.65 15.46
C HIS A 58 11.40 15.32 16.85
N GLU A 59 10.45 14.40 16.89
CA GLU A 59 9.89 13.82 18.11
C GLU A 59 9.76 12.30 17.91
N GLU A 60 10.75 11.55 18.38
CA GLU A 60 10.80 10.09 18.21
C GLU A 60 9.51 9.42 18.69
N GLY A 61 8.95 8.56 17.85
CA GLY A 61 7.71 7.84 18.11
C GLY A 61 6.43 8.63 17.82
N LEU A 62 6.51 9.91 17.42
CA LEU A 62 5.34 10.66 16.96
C LEU A 62 4.75 10.03 15.70
N VAL A 63 3.45 9.78 15.73
CA VAL A 63 2.68 9.22 14.62
C VAL A 63 1.53 10.14 14.27
N ILE A 64 1.53 10.67 13.06
CA ILE A 64 0.47 11.53 12.53
C ILE A 64 -0.24 10.81 11.39
N HIS A 65 -1.56 10.76 11.44
CA HIS A 65 -2.41 10.32 10.34
C HIS A 65 -3.30 11.47 9.89
N THR A 66 -3.44 11.65 8.58
CA THR A 66 -4.37 12.63 8.01
C THR A 66 -5.22 11.97 6.92
N ASN A 67 -6.36 12.58 6.61
CA ASN A 67 -7.21 12.19 5.50
C ASN A 67 -7.81 13.42 4.80
N GLY A 68 -8.26 13.22 3.56
CA GLY A 68 -8.94 14.23 2.77
C GLY A 68 -7.96 15.10 1.99
N TRP A 69 -7.66 16.29 2.51
CA TRP A 69 -6.85 17.28 1.79
C TRP A 69 -5.46 16.75 1.35
N PRO A 70 -4.98 17.08 0.13
CA PRO A 70 -5.58 17.98 -0.86
C PRO A 70 -6.68 17.34 -1.73
N SER A 71 -6.84 16.04 -1.65
CA SER A 71 -7.81 15.32 -2.46
C SER A 71 -9.25 15.76 -2.21
N ALA A 72 -10.06 15.76 -3.27
CA ALA A 72 -11.47 16.13 -3.20
C ALA A 72 -12.27 15.13 -2.35
N LYS A 73 -13.46 15.57 -1.87
CA LYS A 73 -14.35 14.79 -1.00
C LYS A 73 -14.73 13.43 -1.58
N ASN A 74 -14.83 13.32 -2.91
CA ASN A 74 -15.14 12.08 -3.62
C ASN A 74 -13.90 11.20 -3.92
N THR A 75 -12.70 11.63 -3.51
CA THR A 75 -11.47 10.86 -3.66
C THR A 75 -10.83 10.68 -2.27
N PRO A 76 -11.28 9.67 -1.50
CA PRO A 76 -10.84 9.49 -0.12
C PRO A 76 -9.37 9.05 -0.06
N ALA A 77 -8.46 10.02 -0.02
CA ALA A 77 -7.05 9.81 0.19
C ALA A 77 -6.68 9.87 1.67
N GLY A 78 -5.62 9.22 2.04
CA GLY A 78 -5.10 9.23 3.41
C GLY A 78 -3.58 9.26 3.43
N SER A 79 -3.03 9.72 4.55
CA SER A 79 -1.59 9.86 4.68
C SER A 79 -1.11 9.57 6.09
N TYR A 80 0.19 9.41 6.21
CA TYR A 80 0.88 9.30 7.49
C TYR A 80 2.22 10.00 7.47
N LEU A 81 2.68 10.40 8.66
CA LEU A 81 4.02 10.86 8.96
C LEU A 81 4.44 10.19 10.26
N TYR A 82 5.53 9.43 10.23
CA TYR A 82 6.07 8.71 11.38
C TYR A 82 7.48 9.16 11.67
N HIS A 83 7.73 9.60 12.90
CA HIS A 83 9.06 9.92 13.38
C HIS A 83 9.73 8.63 13.88
N ALA A 84 10.75 8.20 13.18
CA ALA A 84 11.57 7.03 13.52
C ALA A 84 12.89 7.45 14.18
N ASP A 85 13.78 6.51 14.43
CA ASP A 85 15.11 6.79 14.98
C ASP A 85 15.94 7.72 14.08
N ASN A 86 17.00 8.29 14.64
CA ASN A 86 18.01 9.04 13.89
C ASN A 86 17.47 10.23 13.09
N ASN A 87 16.47 10.94 13.58
CA ASN A 87 15.84 12.07 12.90
C ASN A 87 15.29 11.74 11.52
N GLU A 88 14.91 10.50 11.31
CA GLU A 88 14.22 10.09 10.10
C GLU A 88 12.71 10.17 10.26
N VAL A 89 12.03 10.64 9.24
CA VAL A 89 10.57 10.58 9.15
C VAL A 89 10.14 9.83 7.90
N TYR A 90 9.14 8.98 8.08
CA TYR A 90 8.55 8.20 7.02
C TYR A 90 7.21 8.80 6.64
N LEU A 91 7.11 9.26 5.42
CA LEU A 91 5.90 9.86 4.85
C LEU A 91 5.21 8.88 3.93
N GLY A 92 3.90 8.87 3.95
CA GLY A 92 3.12 8.13 2.97
C GLY A 92 1.81 8.82 2.64
N TYR A 93 1.41 8.70 1.38
CA TYR A 93 0.16 9.22 0.85
C TYR A 93 -0.48 8.19 -0.07
N VAL A 94 -1.73 7.85 0.18
CA VAL A 94 -2.45 6.80 -0.54
C VAL A 94 -3.66 7.41 -1.23
N VAL A 95 -3.73 7.22 -2.55
CA VAL A 95 -4.86 7.66 -3.39
C VAL A 95 -5.56 6.44 -3.97
N PRO A 96 -6.89 6.36 -3.92
CA PRO A 96 -7.65 5.37 -4.68
C PRO A 96 -7.37 5.50 -6.18
N LEU A 97 -7.33 4.38 -6.90
CA LEU A 97 -7.13 4.40 -8.37
C LEU A 97 -8.44 4.49 -9.15
N ASP A 98 -9.56 4.50 -8.46
CA ASP A 98 -10.91 4.69 -8.99
C ASP A 98 -11.41 6.15 -8.89
N TYR A 99 -10.50 7.13 -8.84
CA TYR A 99 -10.83 8.55 -8.83
C TYR A 99 -11.45 8.98 -10.17
N GLU A 100 -12.44 9.86 -10.09
CA GLU A 100 -13.22 10.30 -11.25
C GLU A 100 -12.54 11.40 -12.09
N ASN A 101 -11.68 12.21 -11.47
CA ASN A 101 -11.01 13.32 -12.13
C ASN A 101 -9.81 12.84 -12.97
N PRO A 102 -9.89 12.84 -14.32
CA PRO A 102 -8.79 12.36 -15.16
C PRO A 102 -7.53 13.24 -15.11
N TYR A 103 -7.64 14.45 -14.58
CA TYR A 103 -6.51 15.38 -14.41
C TYR A 103 -5.83 15.27 -13.02
N LEU A 104 -6.37 14.44 -12.13
CA LEU A 104 -5.75 14.22 -10.83
C LEU A 104 -4.43 13.46 -11.02
N SER A 105 -3.34 14.00 -10.48
CA SER A 105 -2.06 13.33 -10.39
C SER A 105 -1.82 12.90 -8.94
N PRO A 106 -1.86 11.61 -8.63
CA PRO A 106 -1.61 11.14 -7.27
C PRO A 106 -0.24 11.57 -6.71
N PHE A 107 0.76 11.71 -7.57
CA PHE A 107 2.07 12.22 -7.18
C PHE A 107 2.00 13.70 -6.76
N GLU A 108 1.33 14.55 -7.54
CA GLU A 108 1.19 15.97 -7.23
C GLU A 108 0.33 16.19 -5.97
N GLU A 109 -0.69 15.36 -5.74
CA GLU A 109 -1.45 15.35 -4.50
C GLU A 109 -0.53 15.12 -3.29
N PHE A 110 0.39 14.17 -3.39
CA PHE A 110 1.37 13.93 -2.33
C PHE A 110 2.34 15.12 -2.15
N GLN A 111 2.80 15.74 -3.24
CA GLN A 111 3.66 16.94 -3.13
C GLN A 111 2.88 18.09 -2.47
N THR A 112 1.63 18.30 -2.86
CA THR A 112 0.75 19.31 -2.28
C THR A 112 0.50 19.03 -0.79
N TRP A 113 0.21 17.80 -0.40
CA TRP A 113 0.02 17.42 1.00
C TRP A 113 1.19 17.83 1.91
N LYS A 114 2.42 17.72 1.43
CA LYS A 114 3.61 18.14 2.20
C LYS A 114 3.67 19.65 2.47
N THR A 115 2.91 20.45 1.73
CA THR A 115 2.84 21.90 1.93
C THR A 115 1.81 22.32 2.99
N HIS A 116 1.02 21.37 3.51
CA HIS A 116 0.01 21.68 4.53
C HIS A 116 0.65 22.32 5.77
N PRO A 117 0.05 23.38 6.36
CA PRO A 117 0.63 24.10 7.53
C PRO A 117 0.94 23.21 8.73
N SER A 118 0.24 22.10 8.90
CA SER A 118 0.50 21.13 9.99
C SER A 118 1.56 20.07 9.65
N ILE A 119 2.00 19.97 8.40
CA ILE A 119 2.98 18.97 7.93
C ILE A 119 4.30 19.64 7.57
N ARG A 120 4.22 20.73 6.81
CA ARG A 120 5.39 21.46 6.31
C ARG A 120 6.45 21.77 7.38
N PRO A 121 6.12 22.21 8.59
CA PRO A 121 7.13 22.55 9.61
C PRO A 121 8.06 21.38 9.96
N TYR A 122 7.57 20.14 9.93
CA TYR A 122 8.42 18.97 10.19
C TYR A 122 9.49 18.77 9.10
N LEU A 123 9.18 19.15 7.86
CA LEU A 123 10.04 18.90 6.70
C LEU A 123 10.95 20.07 6.33
N GLU A 124 10.74 21.25 6.95
CA GLU A 124 11.47 22.47 6.60
C GLU A 124 12.96 22.34 6.91
N GLY A 125 13.79 22.51 5.86
CA GLY A 125 15.24 22.35 5.95
C GLY A 125 15.71 20.89 6.07
N GLY A 126 14.79 19.93 5.90
CA GLY A 126 15.12 18.50 5.78
C GLY A 126 15.55 18.09 4.39
N GLU A 127 16.06 16.88 4.28
CA GLU A 127 16.52 16.25 3.04
C GLU A 127 15.76 14.95 2.79
N ARG A 128 15.27 14.75 1.55
CA ARG A 128 14.66 13.49 1.15
C ARG A 128 15.74 12.46 0.83
N LEU A 129 15.80 11.38 1.61
CA LEU A 129 16.78 10.31 1.46
C LEU A 129 16.38 9.31 0.38
N THR A 130 15.12 8.89 0.38
CA THR A 130 14.61 7.87 -0.57
C THR A 130 13.13 8.04 -0.82
N TYR A 131 12.64 7.39 -1.87
CA TYR A 131 11.24 7.41 -2.25
C TYR A 131 10.84 6.13 -2.98
N GLY A 132 9.55 5.87 -3.06
CA GLY A 132 8.97 4.77 -3.82
C GLY A 132 7.45 4.88 -3.92
N ALA A 133 6.89 4.08 -4.81
CA ALA A 133 5.45 3.94 -4.95
C ALA A 133 5.07 2.47 -5.14
N ARG A 134 3.92 2.08 -4.61
CA ARG A 134 3.39 0.72 -4.74
C ARG A 134 1.89 0.76 -4.83
N ALA A 135 1.33 -0.02 -5.75
CA ALA A 135 -0.09 -0.33 -5.73
C ALA A 135 -0.43 -1.21 -4.52
N LEU A 136 -1.63 -1.07 -4.01
CA LEU A 136 -2.17 -1.85 -2.91
C LEU A 136 -3.64 -2.16 -3.13
N ILE A 137 -4.13 -3.20 -2.49
CA ILE A 137 -5.53 -3.58 -2.51
C ILE A 137 -6.26 -2.90 -1.35
N LYS A 138 -7.45 -2.35 -1.62
CA LYS A 138 -8.25 -1.65 -0.61
C LYS A 138 -9.72 -2.07 -0.56
N GLY A 139 -10.12 -3.13 -1.26
CA GLY A 139 -11.51 -3.59 -1.35
C GLY A 139 -12.13 -4.05 -0.02
N GLY A 140 -11.31 -4.39 0.95
CA GLY A 140 -11.80 -4.83 2.27
C GLY A 140 -12.38 -6.23 2.26
N LEU A 141 -13.14 -6.55 3.31
CA LEU A 141 -13.68 -7.89 3.54
C LEU A 141 -14.65 -8.35 2.44
N GLN A 142 -15.41 -7.42 1.87
CA GLN A 142 -16.39 -7.72 0.82
C GLN A 142 -15.76 -8.24 -0.47
N SER A 143 -14.53 -7.78 -0.76
CA SER A 143 -13.77 -8.16 -1.95
C SER A 143 -12.70 -9.22 -1.66
N LEU A 144 -12.62 -9.72 -0.41
CA LEU A 144 -11.64 -10.72 -0.02
C LEU A 144 -12.00 -12.07 -0.65
N PRO A 145 -11.16 -12.65 -1.51
CA PRO A 145 -11.42 -13.96 -2.11
C PRO A 145 -11.32 -15.07 -1.05
N SER A 146 -11.79 -16.25 -1.37
CA SER A 146 -11.41 -17.45 -0.64
C SER A 146 -9.90 -17.60 -0.75
N MET A 147 -9.22 -17.71 0.38
CA MET A 147 -7.76 -17.70 0.38
C MET A 147 -7.18 -19.09 0.11
N GLU A 148 -7.90 -20.12 0.52
CA GLU A 148 -7.48 -21.51 0.40
C GLU A 148 -7.99 -22.15 -0.89
N PHE A 149 -7.13 -22.96 -1.50
CA PHE A 149 -7.46 -23.80 -2.66
C PHE A 149 -6.60 -25.09 -2.64
N PRO A 150 -6.94 -26.12 -3.40
CA PRO A 150 -6.19 -27.38 -3.40
C PRO A 150 -4.70 -27.19 -3.68
N GLY A 151 -3.86 -27.45 -2.68
CA GLY A 151 -2.40 -27.36 -2.78
C GLY A 151 -1.80 -25.97 -2.52
N GLY A 152 -2.60 -24.95 -2.14
CA GLY A 152 -2.04 -23.63 -1.88
C GLY A 152 -2.94 -22.67 -1.13
N VAL A 153 -2.37 -21.50 -0.83
CA VAL A 153 -3.05 -20.40 -0.13
C VAL A 153 -2.53 -19.05 -0.62
N LEU A 154 -3.46 -18.08 -0.76
CA LEU A 154 -3.13 -16.67 -1.00
C LEU A 154 -2.95 -15.99 0.36
N VAL A 155 -1.88 -15.19 0.52
CA VAL A 155 -1.62 -14.48 1.78
C VAL A 155 -1.36 -12.99 1.55
N GLY A 156 -1.61 -12.19 2.58
CA GLY A 156 -1.32 -10.77 2.59
C GLY A 156 -2.06 -10.01 1.48
N ASP A 157 -1.35 -9.12 0.81
CA ASP A 157 -1.94 -8.26 -0.23
C ASP A 157 -2.21 -9.00 -1.55
N ASN A 158 -1.72 -10.24 -1.68
CA ASN A 158 -2.12 -11.12 -2.79
C ASN A 158 -3.59 -11.58 -2.67
N ALA A 159 -4.09 -11.70 -1.44
CA ALA A 159 -5.51 -11.90 -1.14
C ALA A 159 -6.25 -10.57 -0.92
N GLY A 160 -5.56 -9.51 -0.53
CA GLY A 160 -6.16 -8.21 -0.24
C GLY A 160 -6.55 -8.03 1.23
N THR A 161 -5.70 -8.48 2.15
CA THR A 161 -5.98 -8.44 3.59
C THR A 161 -5.77 -7.07 4.26
N LEU A 162 -5.43 -6.01 3.50
CA LEU A 162 -5.23 -4.68 4.03
C LEU A 162 -6.45 -4.15 4.77
N VAL A 163 -6.27 -3.64 5.98
CA VAL A 163 -7.29 -2.87 6.70
C VAL A 163 -7.18 -1.42 6.28
N PHE A 164 -7.95 -1.03 5.27
CA PHE A 164 -7.85 0.29 4.63
C PHE A 164 -8.05 1.43 5.61
N SER A 165 -9.07 1.37 6.48
CA SER A 165 -9.39 2.41 7.45
C SER A 165 -8.26 2.70 8.46
N LYS A 166 -7.36 1.74 8.66
CA LYS A 166 -6.19 1.88 9.54
C LYS A 166 -4.89 2.09 8.78
N ILE A 167 -4.92 2.01 7.45
CA ILE A 167 -3.72 2.02 6.58
C ILE A 167 -2.69 0.96 7.02
N LYS A 168 -3.17 -0.20 7.49
CA LYS A 168 -2.33 -1.28 8.07
C LYS A 168 -2.62 -2.61 7.39
N GLY A 169 -1.57 -3.25 6.88
CA GLY A 169 -1.64 -4.55 6.22
C GLY A 169 -0.72 -5.61 6.82
N SER A 170 0.34 -5.21 7.52
CA SER A 170 1.36 -6.15 8.01
C SER A 170 0.80 -7.18 8.98
N HIS A 171 -0.02 -6.77 9.96
CA HIS A 171 -0.60 -7.67 10.95
C HIS A 171 -1.62 -8.65 10.34
N THR A 172 -2.38 -8.21 9.34
CA THR A 172 -3.33 -9.08 8.63
C THR A 172 -2.61 -10.01 7.67
N ALA A 173 -1.53 -9.55 7.01
CA ALA A 173 -0.69 -10.39 6.18
C ALA A 173 0.00 -11.50 6.97
N MET A 174 0.41 -11.23 8.23
CA MET A 174 0.99 -12.25 9.11
C MET A 174 -0.03 -13.23 9.69
N LYS A 175 -1.32 -12.86 9.68
CA LYS A 175 -2.41 -13.71 10.18
C LYS A 175 -3.13 -14.48 9.08
N SER A 176 -2.93 -14.12 7.83
CA SER A 176 -3.59 -14.74 6.67
C SER A 176 -3.11 -16.15 6.35
#